data_f327c3cc7a53d393c4ec377c9d308c03
#
_entry.id   f327c3cc7a53d393c4ec377c9d308c03
#
_cell.length_a   1.000
_cell.length_b   1.000
_cell.length_c   1.000
_cell.angle_alpha   90.00
_cell.angle_beta   90.00
_cell.angle_gamma   90.00
#
_symmetry.space_group_name_H-M   'P 1'
#
loop_
_entity.id
_entity.type
_entity.pdbx_description
1 polymer ?
#
loop_
_entity_poly.entity_id
_entity_poly.type
_entity_poly.pdbx_seq_one_letter_code
_entity_poly.pdbx_strand_id
1 'polypeptide(L)'
;METGAKATPDKGLIRVMMCMSFGDEQLAVDMLANNLLFEALTHSHFCKYACSEEVPELQDMGGPAEGGFSVAFDPLDGSSIVDTNFSVGTIFGVWPGDKLIGVTGRDQVAAAMGVYGPRTTYVLALKDYPGTHEFLLLDEGKWQHVKETTEVGEGKLFSPGNLRATFDNPDYEKLISYYVKEKYTLRYTGGMVPDVNQIIVKEKGVFTNVISPTSKAKLRLLFEVAPLGLLVEKAGGYSSDGHRSVLDKEIINLDDRTQVAYGSKNEIIRFEETLYGKSRLAAEGVTVGAAA
;
A
#
# COMPACT_ATOMS: atom_id res chain seq x y z
N MET A 1 36.78 32.89 10.31
CA MET A 1 37.05 31.68 9.49
C MET A 1 36.52 30.51 10.28
N GLU A 2 35.26 30.19 10.08
CA GLU A 2 34.66 28.98 10.68
C GLU A 2 34.91 27.79 9.77
N THR A 3 35.62 26.84 10.29
CA THR A 3 35.89 25.56 9.63
C THR A 3 34.63 24.72 9.78
N GLY A 4 33.84 24.65 8.72
CA GLY A 4 32.68 23.74 8.66
C GLY A 4 33.15 22.29 8.87
N ALA A 5 32.68 21.68 9.96
CA ALA A 5 32.84 20.26 10.21
C ALA A 5 32.13 19.50 9.10
N LYS A 6 32.89 18.81 8.25
CA LYS A 6 32.36 17.83 7.30
C LYS A 6 31.72 16.71 8.13
N ALA A 7 30.41 16.61 8.08
CA ALA A 7 29.70 15.46 8.61
C ALA A 7 30.26 14.22 7.92
N THR A 8 30.98 13.37 8.64
CA THR A 8 31.36 12.04 8.16
C THR A 8 30.09 11.20 8.12
N PRO A 9 29.72 10.62 6.96
CA PRO A 9 28.58 9.72 6.88
C PRO A 9 28.72 8.61 7.93
N ASP A 10 27.61 8.26 8.58
CA ASP A 10 27.59 7.17 9.54
C ASP A 10 28.12 5.89 8.87
N LYS A 11 29.11 5.26 9.50
CA LYS A 11 29.74 4.03 8.99
C LYS A 11 28.72 2.87 8.87
N GLY A 12 27.62 2.90 9.63
CA GLY A 12 26.51 1.98 9.50
C GLY A 12 25.75 2.19 8.19
N LEU A 13 25.43 3.45 7.85
CA LEU A 13 24.74 3.79 6.60
C LEU A 13 25.61 3.46 5.37
N ILE A 14 26.91 3.74 5.41
CA ILE A 14 27.85 3.37 4.34
C ILE A 14 27.96 1.84 4.21
N ARG A 15 27.92 1.11 5.32
CA ARG A 15 27.95 -0.36 5.29
C ARG A 15 26.67 -0.96 4.70
N VAL A 16 25.51 -0.41 5.04
CA VAL A 16 24.23 -0.75 4.41
C VAL A 16 24.27 -0.40 2.92
N MET A 17 24.75 0.79 2.54
CA MET A 17 24.86 1.20 1.14
C MET A 17 25.90 0.40 0.34
N MET A 18 27.01 -0.05 0.95
CA MET A 18 28.00 -0.91 0.27
C MET A 18 27.53 -2.35 0.17
N CYS A 19 26.66 -2.80 1.06
CA CYS A 19 26.01 -4.09 0.97
C CYS A 19 25.01 -4.19 -0.21
N MET A 20 24.50 -3.13 -0.75
CA MET A 20 23.46 -3.10 -1.81
C MET A 20 23.97 -3.39 -3.24
N SER A 21 25.22 -3.80 -3.45
CA SER A 21 25.80 -3.91 -4.81
C SER A 21 25.90 -5.32 -5.40
N PHE A 22 25.37 -6.35 -4.76
CA PHE A 22 25.42 -7.75 -5.27
C PHE A 22 24.13 -8.51 -4.94
N GLY A 23 23.55 -9.21 -5.89
CA GLY A 23 22.19 -9.80 -5.91
C GLY A 23 21.62 -10.55 -4.67
N ASP A 24 22.47 -10.90 -3.69
CA ASP A 24 22.03 -11.45 -2.39
C ASP A 24 21.65 -10.37 -1.37
N GLU A 25 21.81 -9.10 -1.72
CA GLU A 25 21.75 -7.97 -0.78
C GLU A 25 20.36 -7.35 -0.66
N GLN A 26 19.55 -7.46 -1.69
CA GLN A 26 18.15 -7.04 -1.67
C GLN A 26 17.39 -7.80 -0.57
N LEU A 27 17.56 -9.12 -0.54
CA LEU A 27 17.02 -9.99 0.51
C LEU A 27 17.54 -9.62 1.91
N ALA A 28 18.80 -9.17 2.01
CA ALA A 28 19.41 -8.77 3.29
C ALA A 28 18.77 -7.49 3.85
N VAL A 29 18.39 -6.52 3.01
CA VAL A 29 17.70 -5.29 3.44
C VAL A 29 16.27 -5.59 3.88
N ASP A 30 15.55 -6.42 3.14
CA ASP A 30 14.20 -6.87 3.49
C ASP A 30 14.21 -7.59 4.83
N MET A 31 15.13 -8.52 5.04
CA MET A 31 15.28 -9.25 6.30
C MET A 31 15.74 -8.35 7.45
N LEU A 32 16.57 -7.34 7.21
CA LEU A 32 16.93 -6.36 8.23
C LEU A 32 15.70 -5.55 8.68
N ALA A 33 14.94 -5.03 7.73
CA ALA A 33 13.70 -4.30 8.01
C ALA A 33 12.71 -5.20 8.76
N ASN A 34 12.52 -6.42 8.28
CA ASN A 34 11.68 -7.42 8.92
C ASN A 34 12.04 -7.66 10.39
N ASN A 35 13.31 -7.91 10.68
CA ASN A 35 13.77 -8.19 12.03
C ASN A 35 13.61 -6.98 12.97
N LEU A 36 13.93 -5.77 12.49
CA LEU A 36 13.74 -4.53 13.25
C LEU A 36 12.26 -4.31 13.62
N LEU A 37 11.34 -4.63 12.71
CA LEU A 37 9.92 -4.48 12.96
C LEU A 37 9.40 -5.51 13.96
N PHE A 38 9.79 -6.78 13.86
CA PHE A 38 9.44 -7.79 14.87
C PHE A 38 9.99 -7.42 16.25
N GLU A 39 11.23 -6.93 16.31
CA GLU A 39 11.84 -6.46 17.57
C GLU A 39 11.03 -5.28 18.17
N ALA A 40 10.67 -4.28 17.35
CA ALA A 40 9.88 -3.13 17.79
C ALA A 40 8.48 -3.56 18.28
N LEU A 41 7.81 -4.48 17.56
CA LEU A 41 6.50 -5.00 17.95
C LEU A 41 6.58 -5.77 19.29
N THR A 42 7.61 -6.57 19.50
CA THR A 42 7.86 -7.25 20.79
C THR A 42 8.04 -6.24 21.92
N HIS A 43 8.85 -5.20 21.72
CA HIS A 43 9.09 -4.15 22.71
C HIS A 43 7.89 -3.24 22.97
N SER A 44 6.88 -3.24 22.09
CA SER A 44 5.66 -2.48 22.30
C SER A 44 4.83 -3.00 23.48
N HIS A 45 4.92 -4.29 23.78
CA HIS A 45 4.12 -5.03 24.78
C HIS A 45 2.61 -5.03 24.53
N PHE A 46 2.14 -4.52 23.40
CA PHE A 46 0.71 -4.49 23.00
C PHE A 46 0.41 -5.43 21.84
N CYS A 47 1.43 -5.88 21.10
CA CYS A 47 1.25 -6.79 19.98
C CYS A 47 1.17 -8.23 20.47
N LYS A 48 0.05 -8.91 20.14
CA LYS A 48 -0.13 -10.35 20.48
C LYS A 48 0.50 -11.23 19.41
N TYR A 49 0.07 -11.06 18.17
CA TYR A 49 0.66 -11.78 17.04
C TYR A 49 1.11 -10.82 15.97
N ALA A 50 2.21 -11.18 15.32
CA ALA A 50 2.65 -10.49 14.11
C ALA A 50 3.01 -11.51 13.02
N CYS A 51 2.85 -11.11 11.78
CA CYS A 51 3.38 -11.83 10.62
C CYS A 51 3.76 -10.83 9.53
N SER A 52 4.69 -11.21 8.68
CA SER A 52 5.13 -10.37 7.57
C SER A 52 5.06 -11.11 6.24
N GLU A 53 5.24 -10.37 5.16
CA GLU A 53 5.38 -10.96 3.83
C GLU A 53 6.57 -11.93 3.76
N GLU A 54 7.69 -11.60 4.39
CA GLU A 54 8.90 -12.41 4.44
C GLU A 54 8.79 -13.63 5.38
N VAL A 55 7.96 -13.50 6.45
CA VAL A 55 7.67 -14.56 7.40
C VAL A 55 6.16 -14.70 7.57
N PRO A 56 5.48 -15.37 6.61
CA PRO A 56 4.03 -15.52 6.60
C PRO A 56 3.55 -16.60 7.60
N GLU A 57 4.03 -16.50 8.81
CA GLU A 57 3.68 -17.34 9.95
C GLU A 57 3.39 -16.46 11.16
N LEU A 58 2.38 -16.82 11.94
CA LEU A 58 2.02 -16.08 13.15
C LEU A 58 3.11 -16.22 14.21
N GLN A 59 3.76 -15.11 14.55
CA GLN A 59 4.75 -15.01 15.60
C GLN A 59 4.10 -14.43 16.86
N ASP A 60 4.25 -15.10 18.03
CA ASP A 60 3.77 -14.57 19.30
C ASP A 60 4.73 -13.47 19.81
N MET A 61 4.24 -12.25 19.91
CA MET A 61 5.00 -11.08 20.36
C MET A 61 4.92 -10.86 21.88
N GLY A 62 4.21 -11.72 22.61
CA GLY A 62 4.10 -11.67 24.06
C GLY A 62 3.11 -10.65 24.62
N GLY A 63 2.42 -9.89 23.78
CA GLY A 63 1.37 -8.96 24.19
C GLY A 63 0.08 -9.68 24.63
N PRO A 64 -0.90 -8.95 25.20
CA PRO A 64 -2.14 -9.53 25.68
C PRO A 64 -3.05 -9.93 24.51
N ALA A 65 -3.76 -11.06 24.64
CA ALA A 65 -4.79 -11.46 23.67
C ALA A 65 -6.05 -10.58 23.80
N GLU A 66 -6.44 -10.26 25.03
CA GLU A 66 -7.57 -9.36 25.31
C GLU A 66 -7.07 -7.94 25.49
N GLY A 67 -7.62 -7.00 24.68
CA GLY A 67 -7.20 -5.60 24.66
C GLY A 67 -5.86 -5.34 23.93
N GLY A 68 -5.23 -6.37 23.35
CA GLY A 68 -4.06 -6.26 22.50
C GLY A 68 -4.40 -6.16 21.01
N PHE A 69 -3.36 -6.19 20.18
CA PHE A 69 -3.46 -6.08 18.73
C PHE A 69 -2.66 -7.17 18.04
N SER A 70 -3.07 -7.51 16.83
CA SER A 70 -2.27 -8.30 15.90
C SER A 70 -1.89 -7.46 14.70
N VAL A 71 -0.67 -7.61 14.21
CA VAL A 71 -0.08 -6.77 13.15
C VAL A 71 0.37 -7.63 11.99
N ALA A 72 -0.02 -7.24 10.80
CA ALA A 72 0.53 -7.78 9.57
C ALA A 72 1.23 -6.68 8.79
N PHE A 73 2.38 -6.97 8.19
CA PHE A 73 3.17 -5.95 7.50
C PHE A 73 3.95 -6.51 6.31
N ASP A 74 4.19 -5.66 5.34
CA ASP A 74 5.23 -5.81 4.33
C ASP A 74 6.42 -4.96 4.79
N PRO A 75 7.56 -5.56 5.11
CA PRO A 75 8.70 -4.82 5.66
C PRO A 75 9.32 -3.87 4.64
N LEU A 76 9.34 -4.23 3.36
CA LEU A 76 9.91 -3.40 2.30
C LEU A 76 9.19 -3.59 0.95
N ASP A 77 8.03 -2.93 0.80
CA ASP A 77 7.37 -2.84 -0.51
C ASP A 77 8.26 -2.13 -1.53
N GLY A 78 8.43 -2.77 -2.66
CA GLY A 78 9.31 -2.29 -3.73
C GLY A 78 10.72 -2.87 -3.68
N SER A 79 10.93 -4.03 -3.09
CA SER A 79 12.22 -4.74 -3.07
C SER A 79 12.82 -4.91 -4.48
N SER A 80 12.00 -5.11 -5.51
CA SER A 80 12.42 -5.23 -6.91
C SER A 80 12.88 -3.92 -7.57
N ILE A 81 12.71 -2.77 -6.92
CA ILE A 81 13.07 -1.44 -7.46
C ILE A 81 14.01 -0.65 -6.55
N VAL A 82 14.37 -1.20 -5.39
CA VAL A 82 15.26 -0.54 -4.43
C VAL A 82 16.66 -0.33 -5.00
N ASP A 83 17.18 -1.28 -5.73
CA ASP A 83 18.47 -1.23 -6.42
C ASP A 83 18.52 -0.21 -7.57
N THR A 84 17.36 0.16 -8.10
CA THR A 84 17.23 1.20 -9.13
C THR A 84 17.01 2.59 -8.53
N ASN A 85 17.12 2.73 -7.20
CA ASN A 85 17.01 3.99 -6.46
C ASN A 85 15.64 4.67 -6.52
N PHE A 86 14.57 3.89 -6.70
CA PHE A 86 13.21 4.39 -6.56
C PHE A 86 12.80 4.47 -5.09
N SER A 87 11.76 5.28 -4.82
CA SER A 87 11.13 5.28 -3.49
C SER A 87 10.50 3.94 -3.20
N VAL A 88 10.71 3.46 -1.99
CA VAL A 88 10.17 2.21 -1.45
C VAL A 88 9.46 2.49 -0.13
N GLY A 89 8.86 1.50 0.50
CA GLY A 89 8.19 1.74 1.76
C GLY A 89 7.89 0.50 2.57
N THR A 90 7.28 0.72 3.72
CA THR A 90 6.77 -0.33 4.61
C THR A 90 5.27 -0.19 4.73
N ILE A 91 4.54 -1.29 4.77
CA ILE A 91 3.07 -1.30 4.91
C ILE A 91 2.69 -2.01 6.20
N PHE A 92 1.76 -1.43 6.96
CA PHE A 92 1.24 -2.00 8.21
C PHE A 92 -0.29 -2.04 8.20
N GLY A 93 -0.84 -3.17 8.65
CA GLY A 93 -2.23 -3.30 9.07
C GLY A 93 -2.30 -3.77 10.52
N VAL A 94 -3.22 -3.21 11.29
CA VAL A 94 -3.40 -3.50 12.72
C VAL A 94 -4.83 -3.94 12.97
N TRP A 95 -4.99 -5.15 13.51
CA TRP A 95 -6.28 -5.73 13.89
C TRP A 95 -6.39 -5.84 15.41
N PRO A 96 -7.59 -5.72 15.99
CA PRO A 96 -7.79 -5.91 17.41
C PRO A 96 -7.68 -7.39 17.79
N GLY A 97 -7.16 -7.65 18.99
CA GLY A 97 -7.08 -9.00 19.55
C GLY A 97 -5.99 -9.87 18.93
N ASP A 98 -6.28 -11.16 18.79
CA ASP A 98 -5.32 -12.21 18.52
C ASP A 98 -5.54 -12.95 17.17
N LYS A 99 -6.25 -12.33 16.22
CA LYS A 99 -6.61 -12.97 14.94
C LYS A 99 -6.18 -12.15 13.75
N LEU A 100 -5.62 -12.85 12.76
CA LEU A 100 -5.34 -12.33 11.41
C LEU A 100 -5.96 -13.21 10.32
N ILE A 101 -6.56 -14.34 10.69
CA ILE A 101 -7.33 -15.23 9.81
C ILE A 101 -8.80 -15.22 10.25
N GLY A 102 -9.73 -15.26 9.30
CA GLY A 102 -11.16 -15.14 9.53
C GLY A 102 -11.61 -13.71 9.89
N VAL A 103 -10.75 -12.73 9.61
CA VAL A 103 -11.04 -11.30 9.75
C VAL A 103 -11.07 -10.65 8.37
N THR A 104 -11.56 -9.42 8.30
CA THR A 104 -11.59 -8.62 7.06
C THR A 104 -10.68 -7.39 7.17
N GLY A 105 -10.43 -6.73 6.06
CA GLY A 105 -9.75 -5.42 6.07
C GLY A 105 -10.52 -4.35 6.84
N ARG A 106 -11.85 -4.47 6.99
CA ARG A 106 -12.68 -3.54 7.77
C ARG A 106 -12.52 -3.69 9.26
N ASP A 107 -12.03 -4.82 9.73
CA ASP A 107 -11.79 -5.05 11.15
C ASP A 107 -10.53 -4.32 11.63
N GLN A 108 -9.67 -3.85 10.74
CA GLN A 108 -8.50 -3.06 11.10
C GLN A 108 -8.86 -1.85 11.96
N VAL A 109 -8.10 -1.64 13.02
CA VAL A 109 -8.19 -0.45 13.87
C VAL A 109 -7.26 0.65 13.42
N ALA A 110 -6.21 0.29 12.68
CA ALA A 110 -5.27 1.21 12.08
C ALA A 110 -4.62 0.60 10.82
N ALA A 111 -4.20 1.46 9.92
CA ALA A 111 -3.25 1.11 8.87
C ALA A 111 -2.24 2.23 8.70
N ALA A 112 -1.04 1.88 8.28
CA ALA A 112 0.01 2.85 8.05
C ALA A 112 0.94 2.42 6.92
N MET A 113 1.62 3.40 6.31
CA MET A 113 2.77 3.14 5.45
C MET A 113 3.90 4.12 5.74
N GLY A 114 5.12 3.60 5.79
CA GLY A 114 6.34 4.41 5.71
C GLY A 114 6.73 4.61 4.25
N VAL A 115 7.11 5.81 3.87
CA VAL A 115 7.56 6.13 2.50
C VAL A 115 9.00 6.62 2.55
N TYR A 116 9.91 5.89 1.92
CA TYR A 116 11.35 6.15 1.92
C TYR A 116 11.77 6.63 0.54
N GLY A 117 11.89 7.94 0.38
CA GLY A 117 12.24 8.60 -0.87
C GLY A 117 13.01 9.89 -0.59
N PRO A 118 12.86 10.93 -1.44
CA PRO A 118 13.47 12.24 -1.21
C PRO A 118 13.11 12.86 0.16
N ARG A 119 11.99 12.43 0.73
CA ARG A 119 11.58 12.69 2.11
C ARG A 119 11.16 11.37 2.75
N THR A 120 11.40 11.22 4.05
CA THR A 120 10.82 10.13 4.81
C THR A 120 9.50 10.61 5.40
N THR A 121 8.41 9.97 5.00
CA THR A 121 7.07 10.28 5.52
C THR A 121 6.41 9.03 6.11
N TYR A 122 5.48 9.26 7.02
CA TYR A 122 4.64 8.24 7.62
C TYR A 122 3.19 8.62 7.40
N VAL A 123 2.43 7.73 6.79
CA VAL A 123 1.01 7.95 6.44
C VAL A 123 0.18 7.01 7.27
N LEU A 124 -0.79 7.56 8.00
CA LEU A 124 -1.57 6.85 9.03
C LEU A 124 -3.07 7.10 8.85
N ALA A 125 -3.84 6.04 8.97
CA ALA A 125 -5.28 6.08 9.16
C ALA A 125 -5.69 5.28 10.40
N LEU A 126 -6.61 5.85 11.19
CA LEU A 126 -7.23 5.19 12.34
C LEU A 126 -8.72 4.97 12.08
N LYS A 127 -9.26 3.82 12.51
CA LYS A 127 -10.66 3.46 12.26
C LYS A 127 -11.63 4.53 12.71
N ASP A 128 -11.48 4.99 13.93
CA ASP A 128 -12.42 5.91 14.59
C ASP A 128 -11.98 7.38 14.54
N TYR A 129 -10.98 7.69 13.72
CA TYR A 129 -10.51 9.05 13.50
C TYR A 129 -10.65 9.41 12.01
N PRO A 130 -11.16 10.61 11.65
CA PRO A 130 -11.39 10.99 10.26
C PRO A 130 -10.10 11.17 9.49
N GLY A 131 -10.14 10.92 8.19
CA GLY A 131 -9.06 11.21 7.25
C GLY A 131 -7.87 10.24 7.31
N THR A 132 -6.92 10.51 6.44
CA THR A 132 -5.60 9.89 6.39
C THR A 132 -4.57 10.99 6.56
N HIS A 133 -3.61 10.77 7.46
CA HIS A 133 -2.69 11.79 7.96
C HIS A 133 -1.27 11.50 7.50
N GLU A 134 -0.59 12.50 6.95
CA GLU A 134 0.83 12.44 6.57
C GLU A 134 1.69 13.16 7.61
N PHE A 135 2.76 12.50 8.03
CA PHE A 135 3.78 13.04 8.93
C PHE A 135 5.13 13.01 8.21
N LEU A 136 5.88 14.10 8.33
CA LEU A 136 7.24 14.24 7.80
C LEU A 136 8.25 14.01 8.94
N LEU A 137 9.25 13.16 8.67
CA LEU A 137 10.40 13.02 9.57
C LEU A 137 11.34 14.23 9.36
N LEU A 138 11.58 14.97 10.45
CA LEU A 138 12.51 16.10 10.48
C LEU A 138 13.92 15.64 10.83
N ASP A 139 14.91 16.48 10.54
CA ASP A 139 16.34 16.20 10.80
C ASP A 139 16.62 15.96 12.30
N GLU A 140 15.81 16.57 13.20
CA GLU A 140 15.92 16.34 14.64
C GLU A 140 15.30 15.01 15.12
N GLY A 141 14.88 14.14 14.22
CA GLY A 141 14.23 12.85 14.52
C GLY A 141 12.79 12.99 15.04
N LYS A 142 12.13 14.10 14.78
CA LYS A 142 10.73 14.35 15.18
C LYS A 142 9.80 14.20 13.99
N TRP A 143 8.60 13.72 14.25
CA TRP A 143 7.53 13.66 13.27
C TRP A 143 6.68 14.94 13.32
N GLN A 144 6.51 15.58 12.17
CA GLN A 144 5.65 16.74 11.99
C GLN A 144 4.44 16.34 11.16
N HIS A 145 3.23 16.55 11.69
CA HIS A 145 2.00 16.43 10.91
C HIS A 145 1.98 17.50 9.81
N VAL A 146 1.88 17.09 8.56
CA VAL A 146 1.99 18.00 7.41
C VAL A 146 0.74 18.03 6.55
N LYS A 147 -0.09 16.97 6.59
CA LYS A 147 -1.31 16.92 5.78
C LYS A 147 -2.34 15.96 6.38
N GLU A 148 -3.62 16.34 6.24
CA GLU A 148 -4.79 15.48 6.35
C GLU A 148 -5.46 15.39 4.98
N THR A 149 -5.81 14.20 4.54
CA THR A 149 -6.58 13.95 3.31
C THR A 149 -7.89 13.28 3.67
N THR A 150 -8.99 13.90 3.26
CA THR A 150 -10.38 13.44 3.53
C THR A 150 -11.20 13.24 2.24
N GLU A 151 -10.62 13.58 1.09
CA GLU A 151 -11.27 13.44 -0.22
C GLU A 151 -10.25 13.02 -1.28
N VAL A 152 -10.62 12.07 -2.12
CA VAL A 152 -9.93 11.73 -3.36
C VAL A 152 -10.89 12.03 -4.50
N GLY A 153 -10.68 13.18 -5.13
CA GLY A 153 -11.49 13.68 -6.23
C GLY A 153 -11.06 13.13 -7.59
N GLU A 154 -11.73 13.62 -8.62
CA GLU A 154 -11.36 13.27 -9.98
C GLU A 154 -10.06 13.96 -10.42
N GLY A 155 -9.30 13.27 -11.25
CA GLY A 155 -8.11 13.83 -11.88
C GLY A 155 -7.44 12.82 -12.78
N LYS A 156 -6.98 13.30 -13.93
CA LYS A 156 -6.43 12.47 -15.00
C LYS A 156 -5.01 12.00 -14.68
N LEU A 157 -4.91 11.09 -13.70
CA LEU A 157 -3.68 10.44 -13.27
C LEU A 157 -3.94 8.95 -13.09
N PHE A 158 -3.13 8.09 -13.70
CA PHE A 158 -3.26 6.64 -13.56
C PHE A 158 -1.93 5.93 -13.33
N SER A 159 -1.97 4.89 -12.53
CA SER A 159 -0.86 4.05 -12.11
C SER A 159 -1.21 2.58 -12.39
N PRO A 160 -0.97 2.07 -13.61
CA PRO A 160 -1.43 0.75 -14.03
C PRO A 160 -0.38 -0.32 -13.74
N GLY A 161 -0.62 -1.14 -12.72
CA GLY A 161 0.14 -2.35 -12.46
C GLY A 161 -0.26 -3.50 -13.36
N ASN A 162 0.64 -4.48 -13.49
CA ASN A 162 0.42 -5.72 -14.23
C ASN A 162 -0.07 -5.55 -15.68
N LEU A 163 0.49 -4.60 -16.42
CA LEU A 163 0.09 -4.35 -17.82
C LEU A 163 0.16 -5.58 -18.73
N ARG A 164 0.98 -6.59 -18.39
CA ARG A 164 1.02 -7.86 -19.13
C ARG A 164 -0.33 -8.59 -19.16
N ALA A 165 -1.20 -8.32 -18.20
CA ALA A 165 -2.55 -8.88 -18.17
C ALA A 165 -3.44 -8.38 -19.32
N THR A 166 -3.11 -7.26 -19.96
CA THR A 166 -3.85 -6.77 -21.15
C THR A 166 -3.74 -7.71 -22.34
N PHE A 167 -2.74 -8.59 -22.36
CA PHE A 167 -2.53 -9.55 -23.45
C PHE A 167 -3.72 -10.51 -23.61
N ASP A 168 -4.32 -10.95 -22.51
CA ASP A 168 -5.41 -11.93 -22.51
C ASP A 168 -6.62 -11.53 -21.62
N ASN A 169 -6.66 -10.25 -21.23
CA ASN A 169 -7.80 -9.59 -20.60
C ASN A 169 -8.19 -8.34 -21.43
N PRO A 170 -9.08 -8.51 -22.44
CA PRO A 170 -9.45 -7.42 -23.34
C PRO A 170 -10.16 -6.24 -22.63
N ASP A 171 -10.83 -6.51 -21.51
CA ASP A 171 -11.49 -5.45 -20.75
C ASP A 171 -10.46 -4.58 -20.01
N TYR A 172 -9.36 -5.18 -19.55
CA TYR A 172 -8.25 -4.40 -19.00
C TYR A 172 -7.52 -3.61 -20.09
N GLU A 173 -7.30 -4.20 -21.26
CA GLU A 173 -6.77 -3.45 -22.43
C GLU A 173 -7.66 -2.24 -22.76
N LYS A 174 -8.97 -2.44 -22.78
CA LYS A 174 -9.96 -1.37 -23.03
C LYS A 174 -9.85 -0.25 -21.99
N LEU A 175 -9.71 -0.58 -20.70
CA LEU A 175 -9.53 0.39 -19.63
C LEU A 175 -8.23 1.19 -19.79
N ILE A 176 -7.11 0.54 -20.08
CA ILE A 176 -5.82 1.21 -20.35
C ILE A 176 -5.90 2.11 -21.59
N SER A 177 -6.52 1.63 -22.66
CA SER A 177 -6.74 2.41 -23.88
C SER A 177 -7.58 3.65 -23.62
N TYR A 178 -8.60 3.56 -22.75
CA TYR A 178 -9.37 4.71 -22.31
C TYR A 178 -8.49 5.76 -21.64
N TYR A 179 -7.65 5.38 -20.65
CA TYR A 179 -6.78 6.34 -19.96
C TYR A 179 -5.81 7.04 -20.91
N VAL A 180 -5.27 6.32 -21.90
CA VAL A 180 -4.39 6.90 -22.93
C VAL A 180 -5.15 7.88 -23.83
N LYS A 181 -6.32 7.49 -24.35
CA LYS A 181 -7.18 8.34 -25.22
C LYS A 181 -7.64 9.60 -24.48
N GLU A 182 -7.99 9.47 -23.21
CA GLU A 182 -8.44 10.58 -22.37
C GLU A 182 -7.31 11.45 -21.82
N LYS A 183 -6.07 11.18 -22.25
CA LYS A 183 -4.86 11.95 -21.89
C LYS A 183 -4.57 11.97 -20.39
N TYR A 184 -4.73 10.83 -19.72
CA TYR A 184 -4.30 10.68 -18.36
C TYR A 184 -2.77 10.72 -18.26
N THR A 185 -2.27 11.30 -17.18
CA THR A 185 -0.84 11.27 -16.87
C THR A 185 -0.48 9.91 -16.29
N LEU A 186 0.40 9.18 -16.96
CA LEU A 186 0.96 7.93 -16.45
C LEU A 186 1.98 8.22 -15.34
N ARG A 187 1.80 7.58 -14.19
CA ARG A 187 2.78 7.53 -13.10
C ARG A 187 2.75 6.15 -12.48
N TYR A 188 3.81 5.41 -12.69
CA TYR A 188 3.96 4.05 -12.17
C TYR A 188 5.43 3.78 -11.89
N THR A 189 5.75 3.44 -10.63
CA THR A 189 7.11 3.15 -10.19
C THR A 189 7.38 1.66 -10.11
N GLY A 190 6.35 0.88 -9.78
CA GLY A 190 6.42 -0.56 -9.55
C GLY A 190 6.34 -0.97 -8.07
N GLY A 191 6.47 -0.02 -7.14
CA GLY A 191 6.18 -0.21 -5.72
C GLY A 191 4.77 0.28 -5.37
N MET A 192 4.02 -0.48 -4.57
CA MET A 192 2.66 -0.06 -4.19
C MET A 192 2.66 1.19 -3.31
N VAL A 193 3.60 1.28 -2.37
CA VAL A 193 3.67 2.43 -1.45
C VAL A 193 3.79 3.75 -2.21
N PRO A 194 4.79 4.00 -3.07
CA PRO A 194 4.88 5.27 -3.79
C PRO A 194 3.71 5.48 -4.75
N ASP A 195 3.21 4.42 -5.41
CA ASP A 195 2.16 4.52 -6.41
C ASP A 195 0.78 4.78 -5.79
N VAL A 196 0.49 4.26 -4.60
CA VAL A 196 -0.74 4.55 -3.84
C VAL A 196 -0.62 5.86 -3.07
N ASN A 197 0.55 6.15 -2.47
CA ASN A 197 0.78 7.39 -1.75
C ASN A 197 0.50 8.63 -2.60
N GLN A 198 0.88 8.61 -3.89
CA GLN A 198 0.60 9.75 -4.77
C GLN A 198 -0.90 10.03 -4.93
N ILE A 199 -1.78 9.01 -4.88
CA ILE A 199 -3.24 9.21 -4.96
C ILE A 199 -3.72 9.97 -3.73
N ILE A 200 -3.27 9.56 -2.54
CA ILE A 200 -3.61 10.21 -1.27
C ILE A 200 -3.08 11.65 -1.24
N VAL A 201 -1.78 11.85 -1.53
CA VAL A 201 -1.14 13.16 -1.46
C VAL A 201 -1.62 14.11 -2.55
N LYS A 202 -1.93 13.61 -3.75
CA LYS A 202 -2.47 14.42 -4.85
C LYS A 202 -4.00 14.53 -4.84
N GLU A 203 -4.66 13.77 -3.96
CA GLU A 203 -6.11 13.78 -3.80
C GLU A 203 -6.85 13.45 -5.11
N LYS A 204 -6.27 12.60 -5.94
CA LYS A 204 -6.82 12.23 -7.26
C LYS A 204 -6.10 11.06 -7.90
N GLY A 205 -6.78 10.47 -8.89
CA GLY A 205 -6.20 9.44 -9.74
C GLY A 205 -6.68 8.04 -9.41
N VAL A 206 -6.05 7.07 -10.04
CA VAL A 206 -6.35 5.65 -9.90
C VAL A 206 -5.08 4.81 -9.97
N PHE A 207 -4.97 3.83 -9.07
CA PHE A 207 -4.04 2.71 -9.15
C PHE A 207 -4.83 1.46 -9.52
N THR A 208 -4.30 0.63 -10.40
CA THR A 208 -4.88 -0.67 -10.75
C THR A 208 -3.80 -1.74 -10.76
N ASN A 209 -4.16 -2.96 -10.34
CA ASN A 209 -3.34 -4.15 -10.56
C ASN A 209 -4.30 -5.30 -10.85
N VAL A 210 -4.48 -5.59 -12.14
CA VAL A 210 -5.52 -6.49 -12.66
C VAL A 210 -4.91 -7.82 -13.04
N ILE A 211 -5.67 -8.88 -12.85
CA ILE A 211 -5.29 -10.25 -13.22
C ILE A 211 -5.82 -10.63 -14.60
N SER A 212 -5.24 -11.69 -15.15
CA SER A 212 -5.74 -12.36 -16.34
C SER A 212 -5.56 -13.88 -16.22
N PRO A 213 -6.08 -14.68 -17.15
CA PRO A 213 -5.86 -16.11 -17.16
C PRO A 213 -4.39 -16.53 -17.05
N THR A 214 -3.49 -15.81 -17.73
CA THR A 214 -2.04 -16.09 -17.71
C THR A 214 -1.25 -15.25 -16.71
N SER A 215 -1.82 -14.17 -16.17
CA SER A 215 -1.17 -13.29 -15.20
C SER A 215 -1.93 -13.26 -13.87
N LYS A 216 -1.51 -14.11 -12.95
CA LYS A 216 -2.14 -14.29 -11.64
C LYS A 216 -1.92 -13.09 -10.73
N ALA A 217 -2.77 -12.97 -9.69
CA ALA A 217 -2.59 -11.99 -8.61
C ALA A 217 -1.26 -12.23 -7.89
N LYS A 218 -0.52 -11.15 -7.66
CA LYS A 218 0.74 -11.16 -6.92
C LYS A 218 0.61 -10.46 -5.56
N LEU A 219 -0.24 -9.42 -5.50
CA LEU A 219 -0.41 -8.59 -4.31
C LEU A 219 -1.15 -9.35 -3.21
N ARG A 220 -0.60 -9.32 -2.01
CA ARG A 220 -1.12 -10.06 -0.86
C ARG A 220 -2.17 -9.25 -0.11
N LEU A 221 -3.31 -9.88 0.14
CA LEU A 221 -4.46 -9.21 0.76
C LEU A 221 -4.11 -8.69 2.15
N LEU A 222 -3.48 -9.52 2.98
CA LEU A 222 -3.21 -9.22 4.38
C LEU A 222 -2.10 -8.17 4.57
N PHE A 223 -0.98 -8.32 3.84
CA PHE A 223 0.23 -7.53 4.07
C PHE A 223 0.23 -6.20 3.34
N GLU A 224 -0.45 -6.11 2.19
CA GLU A 224 -0.39 -4.96 1.29
C GLU A 224 -1.77 -4.37 1.02
N VAL A 225 -2.69 -5.19 0.46
CA VAL A 225 -3.92 -4.66 -0.16
C VAL A 225 -4.93 -4.15 0.86
N ALA A 226 -5.15 -4.86 1.96
CA ALA A 226 -6.10 -4.42 2.99
C ALA A 226 -5.61 -3.19 3.76
N PRO A 227 -4.33 -3.11 4.20
CA PRO A 227 -3.81 -1.90 4.85
C PRO A 227 -3.87 -0.66 3.94
N LEU A 228 -3.40 -0.76 2.70
CA LEU A 228 -3.47 0.36 1.74
C LEU A 228 -4.92 0.72 1.40
N GLY A 229 -5.81 -0.27 1.35
CA GLY A 229 -7.26 -0.07 1.18
C GLY A 229 -7.85 0.80 2.29
N LEU A 230 -7.47 0.56 3.55
CA LEU A 230 -7.92 1.39 4.67
C LEU A 230 -7.39 2.82 4.55
N LEU A 231 -6.11 3.01 4.22
CA LEU A 231 -5.52 4.33 4.00
C LEU A 231 -6.27 5.11 2.90
N VAL A 232 -6.57 4.47 1.77
CA VAL A 232 -7.27 5.13 0.66
C VAL A 232 -8.72 5.43 0.99
N GLU A 233 -9.46 4.49 1.59
CA GLU A 233 -10.86 4.72 1.92
C GLU A 233 -11.02 5.77 3.04
N LYS A 234 -10.12 5.81 4.01
CA LYS A 234 -10.09 6.88 5.04
C LYS A 234 -9.69 8.23 4.46
N ALA A 235 -8.90 8.26 3.40
CA ALA A 235 -8.63 9.49 2.63
C ALA A 235 -9.82 9.97 1.78
N GLY A 236 -10.97 9.30 1.82
CA GLY A 236 -12.15 9.63 1.02
C GLY A 236 -12.14 9.05 -0.39
N GLY A 237 -11.21 8.16 -0.70
CA GLY A 237 -11.18 7.35 -1.90
C GLY A 237 -11.98 6.06 -1.76
N TYR A 238 -11.84 5.18 -2.75
CA TYR A 238 -12.52 3.89 -2.83
C TYR A 238 -11.53 2.81 -3.24
N SER A 239 -11.82 1.58 -2.83
CA SER A 239 -11.09 0.39 -3.25
C SER A 239 -12.00 -0.62 -3.93
N SER A 240 -11.47 -1.49 -4.78
CA SER A 240 -12.24 -2.56 -5.41
C SER A 240 -11.37 -3.74 -5.78
N ASP A 241 -11.91 -4.95 -5.65
CA ASP A 241 -11.37 -6.17 -6.27
C ASP A 241 -12.05 -6.50 -7.62
N GLY A 242 -12.94 -5.60 -8.07
CA GLY A 242 -13.81 -5.74 -9.24
C GLY A 242 -15.29 -5.91 -8.87
N HIS A 243 -15.58 -6.40 -7.68
CA HIS A 243 -16.96 -6.70 -7.24
C HIS A 243 -17.32 -6.08 -5.89
N ARG A 244 -16.34 -5.86 -5.03
CA ARG A 244 -16.50 -5.31 -3.68
C ARG A 244 -15.28 -4.47 -3.27
N SER A 245 -15.41 -3.73 -2.18
CA SER A 245 -14.24 -3.15 -1.53
C SER A 245 -13.27 -4.26 -1.12
N VAL A 246 -11.98 -4.02 -1.27
CA VAL A 246 -10.96 -4.98 -0.79
C VAL A 246 -11.02 -5.16 0.72
N LEU A 247 -11.55 -4.17 1.44
CA LEU A 247 -11.75 -4.24 2.88
C LEU A 247 -12.85 -5.23 3.31
N ASP A 248 -13.77 -5.57 2.40
CA ASP A 248 -14.87 -6.52 2.67
C ASP A 248 -14.47 -7.97 2.37
N LYS A 249 -13.21 -8.19 1.95
CA LYS A 249 -12.69 -9.55 1.70
C LYS A 249 -12.26 -10.17 3.03
N GLU A 250 -12.74 -11.39 3.26
CA GLU A 250 -12.24 -12.22 4.37
C GLU A 250 -10.83 -12.73 4.05
N ILE A 251 -9.96 -12.68 5.03
CA ILE A 251 -8.62 -13.24 4.99
C ILE A 251 -8.73 -14.70 5.45
N ILE A 252 -8.66 -15.62 4.52
CA ILE A 252 -8.79 -17.07 4.76
C ILE A 252 -7.43 -17.68 5.05
N ASN A 253 -6.40 -17.21 4.30
CA ASN A 253 -5.01 -17.63 4.48
C ASN A 253 -4.09 -16.41 4.54
N LEU A 254 -2.96 -16.53 5.22
CA LEU A 254 -2.00 -15.44 5.33
C LEU A 254 -1.42 -15.01 3.96
N ASP A 255 -1.34 -15.92 2.99
CA ASP A 255 -0.82 -15.66 1.63
C ASP A 255 -1.94 -15.41 0.60
N ASP A 256 -3.16 -15.08 1.02
CA ASP A 256 -4.24 -14.75 0.11
C ASP A 256 -3.87 -13.56 -0.79
N ARG A 257 -4.10 -13.73 -2.10
CA ARG A 257 -3.75 -12.73 -3.11
C ARG A 257 -4.98 -12.22 -3.84
N THR A 258 -4.93 -10.99 -4.30
CA THR A 258 -6.05 -10.36 -4.97
C THR A 258 -5.60 -9.34 -6.01
N GLN A 259 -6.46 -9.14 -7.02
CA GLN A 259 -6.38 -7.91 -7.82
C GLN A 259 -6.96 -6.74 -7.03
N VAL A 260 -6.63 -5.53 -7.45
CA VAL A 260 -7.06 -4.32 -6.76
C VAL A 260 -7.11 -3.10 -7.68
N ALA A 261 -8.06 -2.21 -7.39
CA ALA A 261 -8.04 -0.82 -7.81
C ALA A 261 -8.25 0.09 -6.61
N TYR A 262 -7.53 1.23 -6.58
CA TYR A 262 -7.71 2.31 -5.62
C TYR A 262 -7.87 3.62 -6.37
N GLY A 263 -8.78 4.50 -5.94
CA GLY A 263 -8.94 5.78 -6.59
C GLY A 263 -10.16 6.56 -6.18
N SER A 264 -10.51 7.58 -6.95
CA SER A 264 -11.74 8.32 -6.78
C SER A 264 -12.97 7.45 -7.09
N LYS A 265 -14.14 7.88 -6.62
CA LYS A 265 -15.40 7.14 -6.82
C LYS A 265 -15.64 6.79 -8.29
N ASN A 266 -15.52 7.75 -9.19
CA ASN A 266 -15.81 7.55 -10.60
C ASN A 266 -14.77 6.66 -11.29
N GLU A 267 -13.52 6.69 -10.86
CA GLU A 267 -12.49 5.77 -11.37
C GLU A 267 -12.75 4.32 -10.94
N ILE A 268 -13.24 4.10 -9.72
CA ILE A 268 -13.63 2.77 -9.29
C ILE A 268 -14.91 2.29 -9.99
N ILE A 269 -15.88 3.18 -10.23
CA ILE A 269 -17.06 2.85 -11.06
C ILE A 269 -16.60 2.43 -12.45
N ARG A 270 -15.74 3.21 -13.11
CA ARG A 270 -15.18 2.91 -14.44
C ARG A 270 -14.46 1.58 -14.47
N PHE A 271 -13.63 1.31 -13.47
CA PHE A 271 -12.92 0.05 -13.32
C PHE A 271 -13.90 -1.14 -13.24
N GLU A 272 -14.88 -1.09 -12.35
CA GLU A 272 -15.86 -2.16 -12.16
C GLU A 272 -16.76 -2.35 -13.40
N GLU A 273 -17.26 -1.26 -14.00
CA GLU A 273 -18.09 -1.31 -15.20
C GLU A 273 -17.34 -1.85 -16.42
N THR A 274 -16.07 -1.42 -16.62
CA THR A 274 -15.29 -1.86 -17.77
C THR A 274 -14.93 -3.33 -17.69
N LEU A 275 -14.53 -3.82 -16.50
CA LEU A 275 -14.06 -5.20 -16.34
C LEU A 275 -15.20 -6.19 -16.09
N TYR A 276 -16.34 -5.75 -15.51
CA TYR A 276 -17.42 -6.63 -15.03
C TYR A 276 -18.83 -6.19 -15.43
N GLY A 277 -18.95 -5.14 -16.21
CA GLY A 277 -20.23 -4.67 -16.79
C GLY A 277 -21.14 -3.89 -15.84
N LYS A 278 -20.82 -3.84 -14.54
CA LYS A 278 -21.61 -3.10 -13.54
C LYS A 278 -20.73 -2.66 -12.38
N SER A 279 -21.10 -1.55 -11.74
CA SER A 279 -20.46 -1.09 -10.51
C SER A 279 -21.43 -1.08 -9.35
N ARG A 280 -20.94 -1.51 -8.17
CA ARG A 280 -21.67 -1.40 -6.89
C ARG A 280 -21.84 0.06 -6.42
N LEU A 281 -21.04 0.97 -6.94
CA LEU A 281 -21.02 2.39 -6.55
C LEU A 281 -21.85 3.27 -7.50
N ALA A 282 -22.25 2.74 -8.66
CA ALA A 282 -23.09 3.46 -9.61
C ALA A 282 -24.51 3.62 -9.05
N ALA A 283 -25.09 4.82 -9.18
CA ALA A 283 -26.50 5.00 -8.94
C ALA A 283 -27.31 4.31 -10.07
N GLU A 284 -28.51 3.80 -9.76
CA GLU A 284 -29.37 3.20 -10.77
C GLU A 284 -29.57 4.17 -11.96
N GLY A 285 -29.26 3.70 -13.17
CA GLY A 285 -29.42 4.44 -14.40
C GLY A 285 -28.32 5.45 -14.75
N VAL A 286 -27.26 5.56 -13.95
CA VAL A 286 -26.10 6.40 -14.23
C VAL A 286 -24.89 5.53 -14.50
N THR A 287 -24.40 5.55 -15.75
CA THR A 287 -23.10 4.97 -16.10
C THR A 287 -22.05 6.10 -16.17
N VAL A 288 -20.90 5.89 -15.58
CA VAL A 288 -19.77 6.84 -15.64
C VAL A 288 -19.00 6.72 -16.98
N GLY A 289 -19.54 5.93 -17.87
CA GLY A 289 -18.94 5.60 -19.17
C GLY A 289 -17.94 4.46 -18.98
N ALA A 290 -18.42 3.23 -19.21
CA ALA A 290 -17.51 2.16 -19.60
C ALA A 290 -16.68 2.70 -20.77
N ALA A 291 -15.37 2.44 -20.76
CA ALA A 291 -14.52 2.78 -21.88
C ALA A 291 -15.17 2.25 -23.18
N ALA A 292 -15.57 3.12 -24.08
CA ALA A 292 -16.21 2.77 -25.35
C ALA A 292 -15.20 2.15 -26.32
#